data_65df5afea812903c699e2fece610bcf9
#
_entry.id   65df5afea812903c699e2fece610bcf9
#
_cell.length_a   1.000
_cell.length_b   1.000
_cell.length_c   1.000
_cell.angle_alpha   90.00
_cell.angle_beta   90.00
_cell.angle_gamma   90.00
#
_symmetry.space_group_name_H-M   'P 1'
#
loop_
_entity.id
_entity.type
_entity.pdbx_description
1 polymer ?
#
loop_
_entity_poly.entity_id
_entity_poly.type
_entity_poly.pdbx_seq_one_letter_code
_entity_poly.pdbx_strand_id
1 'polypeptide(L)'
;MYITDTRPEKVNGFVIPFDASDPSMAMSATVADTAATIICRMDNGAVVKSLHGHLRGHGNYVRIHGNRGLMENCRHGEKNRLRVWKEPWEKKRGEPTETVYRPDFPVRHGEATRTGHGGGDFFTTYHFLEAIRTDKSPYLDVYRGVDMSIAGIQAWRSVLDDSAPYEVPDFRKEAARRKYRNDHWSPDPGRAGKGQPPSSILGRFEPKAEAKDLAREVWASRGYVTDRNQRLGNHRLTRI
;
A
#
# COMPACT_ATOMS: atom_id res chain seq x y z
N MET A 1 4.79 1.71 10.96
CA MET A 1 4.88 3.18 10.92
C MET A 1 3.72 3.84 11.63
N TYR A 2 2.52 3.91 11.10
CA TYR A 2 1.40 4.61 11.75
C TYR A 2 1.02 4.04 13.14
N ILE A 3 1.00 2.71 13.27
CA ILE A 3 0.62 2.05 14.53
C ILE A 3 1.80 1.98 15.52
N THR A 4 3.02 1.79 15.01
CA THR A 4 4.19 1.46 15.82
C THR A 4 5.14 2.63 16.05
N ASP A 5 4.88 3.77 15.42
CA ASP A 5 5.72 4.97 15.41
C ASP A 5 7.20 4.71 15.06
N THR A 6 7.41 3.78 14.13
CA THR A 6 8.74 3.38 13.65
C THR A 6 8.88 3.66 12.18
N ARG A 7 10.10 3.81 11.68
CA ARG A 7 10.39 4.01 10.27
C ARG A 7 11.22 2.87 9.68
N PRO A 8 11.09 2.56 8.38
CA PRO A 8 11.98 1.61 7.74
C PRO A 8 13.39 2.22 7.58
N GLU A 9 14.42 1.42 7.85
CA GLU A 9 15.83 1.80 7.63
C GLU A 9 16.44 1.05 6.46
N LYS A 10 16.01 -0.19 6.23
CA LYS A 10 16.54 -1.05 5.19
C LYS A 10 15.43 -1.90 4.62
N VAL A 11 15.47 -2.16 3.32
CA VAL A 11 14.47 -2.96 2.61
C VAL A 11 15.10 -3.92 1.62
N ASN A 12 14.53 -5.13 1.54
CA ASN A 12 14.72 -6.06 0.44
C ASN A 12 13.38 -6.24 -0.28
N GLY A 13 13.43 -6.33 -1.60
CA GLY A 13 12.27 -6.56 -2.45
C GLY A 13 12.37 -7.86 -3.21
N PHE A 14 11.23 -8.54 -3.38
CA PHE A 14 11.06 -9.72 -4.23
C PHE A 14 9.77 -9.55 -5.01
N VAL A 15 9.75 -10.02 -6.25
CA VAL A 15 8.54 -9.94 -7.08
C VAL A 15 8.16 -11.29 -7.66
N ILE A 16 6.88 -11.45 -7.93
CA ILE A 16 6.33 -12.50 -8.78
C ILE A 16 6.22 -11.89 -10.16
N PRO A 17 6.98 -12.38 -11.15
CA PRO A 17 6.98 -11.82 -12.49
C PRO A 17 5.60 -11.80 -13.11
N PHE A 18 5.39 -10.87 -14.01
CA PHE A 18 4.22 -10.87 -14.88
C PHE A 18 4.28 -12.06 -15.85
N ASP A 19 3.18 -12.82 -15.94
CA ASP A 19 3.03 -13.87 -16.94
C ASP A 19 2.28 -13.33 -18.16
N ALA A 20 3.01 -13.00 -19.22
CA ALA A 20 2.44 -12.50 -20.47
C ALA A 20 1.66 -13.57 -21.25
N SER A 21 1.76 -14.86 -20.89
CA SER A 21 1.00 -15.95 -21.51
C SER A 21 -0.39 -16.12 -20.89
N ASP A 22 -0.61 -15.66 -19.65
CA ASP A 22 -1.92 -15.70 -19.00
C ASP A 22 -2.69 -14.38 -19.28
N PRO A 23 -3.72 -14.40 -20.12
CA PRO A 23 -4.49 -13.20 -20.42
C PRO A 23 -5.20 -12.63 -19.21
N SER A 24 -5.51 -13.45 -18.20
CA SER A 24 -6.18 -12.98 -16.98
C SER A 24 -5.27 -12.14 -16.07
N MET A 25 -3.96 -12.34 -16.17
CA MET A 25 -2.98 -11.51 -15.43
C MET A 25 -2.83 -10.11 -16.01
N ALA A 26 -3.07 -9.95 -17.31
CA ALA A 26 -3.01 -8.66 -18.01
C ALA A 26 -4.27 -7.80 -17.81
N MET A 27 -5.30 -8.28 -17.11
CA MET A 27 -6.50 -7.51 -16.79
C MET A 27 -6.24 -6.35 -15.81
N SER A 28 -5.17 -6.41 -15.02
CA SER A 28 -4.71 -5.22 -14.33
C SER A 28 -4.22 -4.23 -15.38
N ALA A 29 -4.67 -3.00 -15.34
CA ALA A 29 -4.29 -1.95 -16.28
C ALA A 29 -2.80 -1.56 -16.16
N THR A 30 -1.97 -2.38 -15.52
CA THR A 30 -0.57 -2.11 -15.25
C THR A 30 0.32 -3.09 -16.02
N VAL A 31 1.38 -2.57 -16.59
CA VAL A 31 2.47 -3.33 -17.22
C VAL A 31 3.59 -3.60 -16.19
N ALA A 32 3.20 -4.00 -14.98
CA ALA A 32 4.08 -4.26 -13.85
C ALA A 32 4.01 -5.74 -13.45
N ASP A 33 4.97 -6.17 -12.63
CA ASP A 33 4.96 -7.53 -12.09
C ASP A 33 3.71 -7.80 -11.25
N THR A 34 3.33 -9.08 -11.18
CA THR A 34 2.05 -9.52 -10.60
C THR A 34 1.91 -9.16 -9.14
N ALA A 35 2.95 -9.39 -8.36
CA ALA A 35 2.95 -9.10 -6.93
C ALA A 35 4.37 -8.85 -6.43
N ALA A 36 4.48 -8.22 -5.26
CA ALA A 36 5.74 -8.00 -4.59
C ALA A 36 5.64 -8.37 -3.12
N THR A 37 6.72 -8.92 -2.58
CA THR A 37 6.97 -9.03 -1.15
C THR A 37 8.15 -8.12 -0.81
N ILE A 38 7.97 -7.25 0.18
CA ILE A 38 9.05 -6.45 0.72
C ILE A 38 9.28 -6.81 2.18
N ILE A 39 10.54 -6.84 2.59
CA ILE A 39 10.95 -7.06 3.97
C ILE A 39 11.72 -5.83 4.42
N CYS A 40 11.21 -5.15 5.44
CA CYS A 40 11.84 -3.96 6.00
C CYS A 40 12.40 -4.25 7.40
N ARG A 41 13.64 -3.84 7.65
CA ARG A 41 14.14 -3.63 9.00
C ARG A 41 13.77 -2.23 9.43
N MET A 42 13.17 -2.11 10.61
CA MET A 42 12.73 -0.85 11.19
C MET A 42 13.81 -0.28 12.12
N ASP A 43 13.74 1.01 12.42
CA ASP A 43 14.69 1.74 13.28
C ASP A 43 14.73 1.24 14.74
N ASN A 44 13.68 0.58 15.20
CA ASN A 44 13.62 -0.08 16.51
C ASN A 44 14.04 -1.56 16.48
N GLY A 45 14.57 -2.06 15.35
CA GLY A 45 14.95 -3.46 15.16
C GLY A 45 13.82 -4.41 14.78
N ALA A 46 12.57 -3.96 14.73
CA ALA A 46 11.46 -4.78 14.25
C ALA A 46 11.61 -5.12 12.75
N VAL A 47 10.96 -6.20 12.35
CA VAL A 47 10.90 -6.62 10.94
C VAL A 47 9.46 -6.57 10.46
N VAL A 48 9.24 -5.90 9.34
CA VAL A 48 7.95 -5.83 8.64
C VAL A 48 8.05 -6.58 7.33
N LYS A 49 7.12 -7.53 7.12
CA LYS A 49 6.87 -8.16 5.82
C LYS A 49 5.58 -7.60 5.25
N SER A 50 5.62 -7.08 4.03
CA SER A 50 4.44 -6.66 3.28
C SER A 50 4.35 -7.43 1.97
N LEU A 51 3.20 -8.03 1.72
CA LEU A 51 2.87 -8.68 0.45
C LEU A 51 1.76 -7.86 -0.22
N HIS A 52 2.00 -7.44 -1.44
CA HIS A 52 1.06 -6.65 -2.20
C HIS A 52 1.05 -7.08 -3.67
N GLY A 53 -0.10 -6.98 -4.31
CA GLY A 53 -0.23 -7.25 -5.75
C GLY A 53 -1.58 -7.86 -6.13
N HIS A 54 -1.63 -8.39 -7.35
CA HIS A 54 -2.83 -8.93 -7.99
C HIS A 54 -2.99 -10.44 -7.77
N LEU A 55 -2.68 -10.92 -6.56
CA LEU A 55 -2.89 -12.32 -6.19
C LEU A 55 -4.38 -12.61 -6.01
N ARG A 56 -4.84 -13.71 -6.58
CA ARG A 56 -6.25 -14.13 -6.50
C ARG A 56 -6.62 -14.48 -5.07
N GLY A 57 -7.80 -14.05 -4.62
CA GLY A 57 -8.25 -14.25 -3.24
C GLY A 57 -7.43 -13.49 -2.20
N HIS A 58 -6.57 -12.55 -2.64
CA HIS A 58 -5.81 -11.70 -1.75
C HIS A 58 -6.72 -10.71 -1.01
N GLY A 59 -6.52 -10.60 0.30
CA GLY A 59 -7.21 -9.63 1.16
C GLY A 59 -6.21 -8.85 2.01
N ASN A 60 -6.70 -7.78 2.65
CA ASN A 60 -5.88 -6.95 3.53
C ASN A 60 -5.76 -7.61 4.91
N TYR A 61 -4.67 -8.28 5.16
CA TYR A 61 -4.37 -8.94 6.43
C TYR A 61 -3.20 -8.25 7.13
N VAL A 62 -3.46 -7.72 8.31
CA VAL A 62 -2.45 -7.08 9.15
C VAL A 62 -2.34 -7.86 10.45
N ARG A 63 -1.11 -8.26 10.78
CA ARG A 63 -0.77 -8.90 12.04
C ARG A 63 0.49 -8.26 12.60
N ILE A 64 0.42 -7.89 13.87
CA ILE A 64 1.50 -7.25 14.59
C ILE A 64 1.82 -8.08 15.83
N HIS A 65 3.02 -8.65 15.87
CA HIS A 65 3.56 -9.33 17.03
C HIS A 65 4.43 -8.35 17.81
N GLY A 66 4.12 -8.19 19.08
CA GLY A 66 4.93 -7.43 20.02
C GLY A 66 5.38 -8.30 21.18
N ASN A 67 6.26 -7.80 22.02
CA ASN A 67 6.73 -8.47 23.24
C ASN A 67 5.67 -8.55 24.35
N ARG A 68 4.54 -7.85 24.20
CA ARG A 68 3.43 -7.81 25.16
C ARG A 68 2.17 -8.50 24.64
N GLY A 69 2.17 -8.94 23.40
CA GLY A 69 1.02 -9.61 22.80
C GLY A 69 0.98 -9.53 21.28
N LEU A 70 -0.17 -9.87 20.74
CA LEU A 70 -0.48 -9.90 19.31
C LEU A 70 -1.71 -9.03 19.03
N MET A 71 -1.70 -8.36 17.90
CA MET A 71 -2.87 -7.69 17.33
C MET A 71 -3.01 -8.05 15.86
N GLU A 72 -4.22 -8.43 15.43
CA GLU A 72 -4.51 -8.72 14.02
C GLU A 72 -5.95 -8.38 13.65
N ASN A 73 -6.17 -8.01 12.39
CA ASN A 73 -7.53 -7.98 11.87
C ASN A 73 -8.05 -9.42 11.63
N CYS A 74 -9.31 -9.68 11.96
CA CYS A 74 -9.90 -11.01 11.76
C CYS A 74 -10.03 -11.32 10.26
N ARG A 75 -9.49 -12.49 9.85
CA ARG A 75 -9.49 -12.92 8.45
C ARG A 75 -10.80 -13.56 8.03
N HIS A 76 -11.46 -14.22 8.97
CA HIS A 76 -12.70 -14.98 8.75
C HIS A 76 -13.77 -14.51 9.72
N GLY A 77 -15.03 -14.72 9.37
CA GLY A 77 -16.15 -14.28 10.18
C GLY A 77 -16.55 -12.84 9.91
N GLU A 78 -16.95 -12.12 10.94
CA GLU A 78 -17.40 -10.73 10.80
C GLU A 78 -16.27 -9.79 10.37
N LYS A 79 -16.55 -8.98 9.35
CA LYS A 79 -15.67 -7.89 8.93
C LYS A 79 -15.50 -6.85 10.04
N ASN A 80 -14.40 -6.08 9.98
CA ASN A 80 -14.11 -4.98 10.91
C ASN A 80 -13.94 -5.44 12.37
N ARG A 81 -13.33 -6.59 12.58
CA ARG A 81 -12.94 -7.08 13.90
C ARG A 81 -11.45 -7.00 14.09
N LEU A 82 -11.02 -6.67 15.30
CA LEU A 82 -9.65 -6.68 15.75
C LEU A 82 -9.50 -7.71 16.87
N ARG A 83 -8.68 -8.72 16.66
CA ARG A 83 -8.26 -9.68 17.66
C ARG A 83 -7.03 -9.16 18.38
N VAL A 84 -7.07 -9.13 19.69
CA VAL A 84 -5.94 -8.80 20.57
C VAL A 84 -5.70 -9.97 21.52
N TRP A 85 -4.48 -10.46 21.52
CA TRP A 85 -4.00 -11.47 22.46
C TRP A 85 -2.92 -10.83 23.34
N LYS A 86 -2.99 -11.04 24.66
CA LYS A 86 -2.06 -10.49 25.65
C LYS A 86 -1.21 -11.58 26.28
N GLU A 87 0.05 -11.29 26.50
CA GLU A 87 0.91 -12.12 27.32
C GLU A 87 0.37 -12.22 28.75
N PRO A 88 0.57 -13.36 29.47
CA PRO A 88 0.00 -13.55 30.81
C PRO A 88 0.36 -12.46 31.82
N TRP A 89 1.58 -11.90 31.74
CA TRP A 89 2.04 -10.83 32.65
C TRP A 89 1.50 -9.45 32.33
N GLU A 90 0.90 -9.25 31.16
CA GLU A 90 0.24 -8.01 30.76
C GLU A 90 -1.23 -7.97 31.16
N LYS A 91 -1.76 -9.07 31.63
CA LYS A 91 -3.18 -9.20 31.98
C LYS A 91 -3.44 -8.72 33.39
N LYS A 92 -4.55 -7.99 33.55
CA LYS A 92 -5.14 -7.77 34.86
C LYS A 92 -5.82 -9.04 35.37
N ARG A 93 -5.98 -9.15 36.67
CA ARG A 93 -6.70 -10.28 37.30
C ARG A 93 -8.11 -10.39 36.71
N GLY A 94 -8.44 -11.58 36.20
CA GLY A 94 -9.73 -11.85 35.57
C GLY A 94 -9.85 -11.40 34.10
N GLU A 95 -8.83 -10.76 33.53
CA GLU A 95 -8.84 -10.38 32.13
C GLU A 95 -8.59 -11.60 31.21
N PRO A 96 -9.37 -11.78 30.12
CA PRO A 96 -9.14 -12.86 29.18
C PRO A 96 -7.80 -12.70 28.47
N THR A 97 -7.19 -13.80 28.04
CA THR A 97 -5.97 -13.80 27.25
C THR A 97 -6.19 -13.28 25.85
N GLU A 98 -7.38 -13.54 25.31
CA GLU A 98 -7.78 -13.11 23.99
C GLU A 98 -9.08 -12.31 24.04
N THR A 99 -9.14 -11.23 23.29
CA THR A 99 -10.35 -10.40 23.13
C THR A 99 -10.51 -10.02 21.68
N VAL A 100 -11.73 -10.09 21.17
CA VAL A 100 -12.09 -9.60 19.84
C VAL A 100 -12.88 -8.31 20.00
N TYR A 101 -12.32 -7.23 19.47
CA TYR A 101 -12.93 -5.91 19.49
C TYR A 101 -13.63 -5.62 18.16
N ARG A 102 -14.63 -4.76 18.23
CA ARG A 102 -15.17 -4.07 17.06
C ARG A 102 -14.71 -2.61 17.13
N PRO A 103 -13.62 -2.25 16.46
CA PRO A 103 -13.14 -0.87 16.45
C PRO A 103 -14.19 0.07 15.89
N ASP A 104 -14.25 1.26 16.45
CA ASP A 104 -15.10 2.32 15.96
C ASP A 104 -14.33 3.66 16.00
N PHE A 105 -14.84 4.65 15.29
CA PHE A 105 -14.24 5.98 15.32
C PHE A 105 -14.58 6.69 16.63
N PRO A 106 -13.57 7.22 17.32
CA PRO A 106 -13.79 7.91 18.61
C PRO A 106 -14.54 9.24 18.46
N VAL A 107 -14.49 9.83 17.26
CA VAL A 107 -15.16 11.08 16.92
C VAL A 107 -15.70 11.01 15.49
N ARG A 108 -16.74 11.79 15.17
CA ARG A 108 -17.25 11.95 13.79
C ARG A 108 -17.66 10.64 13.10
N HIS A 109 -18.12 9.65 13.85
CA HIS A 109 -18.55 8.36 13.30
C HIS A 109 -19.55 8.50 12.15
N GLY A 110 -20.58 9.34 12.32
CA GLY A 110 -21.64 9.52 11.32
C GLY A 110 -21.17 10.11 10.02
N GLU A 111 -20.18 11.01 10.06
CA GLU A 111 -19.56 11.60 8.86
C GLU A 111 -18.59 10.65 8.23
N ALA A 112 -17.73 10.01 9.00
CA ALA A 112 -16.71 9.09 8.51
C ALA A 112 -17.31 7.90 7.78
N THR A 113 -18.35 7.27 8.32
CA THR A 113 -18.99 6.09 7.72
C THR A 113 -19.67 6.34 6.38
N ARG A 114 -19.89 7.60 6.01
CA ARG A 114 -20.44 8.00 4.70
C ARG A 114 -19.38 8.20 3.62
N THR A 115 -18.10 8.07 3.96
CA THR A 115 -16.99 8.28 3.03
C THR A 115 -16.32 6.97 2.63
N GLY A 116 -15.46 7.03 1.61
CA GLY A 116 -14.76 5.86 1.11
C GLY A 116 -13.72 5.30 2.08
N HIS A 117 -13.17 4.14 1.72
CA HIS A 117 -12.11 3.42 2.44
C HIS A 117 -12.43 3.19 3.93
N GLY A 118 -13.71 2.90 4.24
CA GLY A 118 -14.15 2.65 5.62
C GLY A 118 -14.00 3.85 6.54
N GLY A 119 -14.09 5.07 6.02
CA GLY A 119 -13.92 6.32 6.78
C GLY A 119 -12.52 6.94 6.66
N GLY A 120 -11.58 6.26 6.03
CA GLY A 120 -10.20 6.75 5.87
C GLY A 120 -10.13 8.09 5.12
N ASP A 121 -10.93 8.25 4.08
CA ASP A 121 -10.95 9.47 3.26
C ASP A 121 -11.43 10.69 4.08
N PHE A 122 -12.38 10.48 4.99
CA PHE A 122 -12.82 11.53 5.90
C PHE A 122 -11.68 11.98 6.82
N PHE A 123 -11.03 11.04 7.52
CA PHE A 123 -10.00 11.40 8.51
C PHE A 123 -8.74 11.99 7.88
N THR A 124 -8.37 11.58 6.68
CA THR A 124 -7.27 12.22 5.95
C THR A 124 -7.53 13.72 5.77
N THR A 125 -8.71 14.07 5.30
CA THR A 125 -9.12 15.47 5.10
C THR A 125 -9.34 16.19 6.44
N TYR A 126 -10.00 15.54 7.38
CA TYR A 126 -10.29 16.11 8.70
C TYR A 126 -9.02 16.52 9.44
N HIS A 127 -8.02 15.63 9.54
CA HIS A 127 -6.77 15.94 10.24
C HIS A 127 -5.95 17.00 9.53
N PHE A 128 -6.00 17.06 8.20
CA PHE A 128 -5.36 18.14 7.45
C PHE A 128 -6.00 19.51 7.76
N LEU A 129 -7.33 19.58 7.77
CA LEU A 129 -8.04 20.83 8.11
C LEU A 129 -7.84 21.24 9.57
N GLU A 130 -7.82 20.26 10.50
CA GLU A 130 -7.51 20.53 11.90
C GLU A 130 -6.08 21.05 12.09
N ALA A 131 -5.12 20.53 11.32
CA ALA A 131 -3.76 21.04 11.34
C ALA A 131 -3.69 22.52 10.95
N ILE A 132 -4.40 22.91 9.89
CA ILE A 132 -4.50 24.31 9.47
C ILE A 132 -5.17 25.16 10.55
N ARG A 133 -6.32 24.70 11.08
CA ARG A 133 -7.12 25.44 12.07
C ARG A 133 -6.39 25.65 13.40
N THR A 134 -5.55 24.69 13.80
CA THR A 134 -4.88 24.72 15.11
C THR A 134 -3.42 25.13 15.02
N ASP A 135 -2.89 25.33 13.82
CA ASP A 135 -1.45 25.55 13.54
C ASP A 135 -0.54 24.48 14.17
N LYS A 136 -1.00 23.21 14.12
CA LYS A 136 -0.27 22.05 14.64
C LYS A 136 -0.05 21.03 13.54
N SER A 137 1.17 20.52 13.41
CA SER A 137 1.44 19.42 12.48
C SER A 137 0.56 18.21 12.76
N PRO A 138 -0.06 17.59 11.74
CA PRO A 138 -0.81 16.37 11.91
C PRO A 138 0.14 15.22 12.26
N TYR A 139 -0.37 14.16 12.86
CA TYR A 139 0.42 12.96 13.12
C TYR A 139 1.01 12.37 11.82
N LEU A 140 0.22 12.30 10.76
CA LEU A 140 0.69 11.93 9.43
C LEU A 140 1.19 13.18 8.69
N ASP A 141 2.39 13.59 9.03
CA ASP A 141 3.10 14.69 8.37
C ASP A 141 3.78 14.23 7.06
N VAL A 142 4.40 15.18 6.36
CA VAL A 142 5.09 14.90 5.09
C VAL A 142 6.19 13.84 5.24
N TYR A 143 6.92 13.84 6.35
CA TYR A 143 8.02 12.89 6.55
C TYR A 143 7.51 11.47 6.79
N ARG A 144 6.43 11.29 7.56
CA ARG A 144 5.79 9.98 7.74
C ARG A 144 5.19 9.48 6.42
N GLY A 145 4.54 10.34 5.66
CA GLY A 145 4.03 10.01 4.34
C GLY A 145 5.13 9.57 3.37
N VAL A 146 6.26 10.27 3.39
CA VAL A 146 7.44 9.91 2.58
C VAL A 146 8.05 8.59 3.06
N ASP A 147 8.23 8.37 4.37
CA ASP A 147 8.74 7.10 4.91
C ASP A 147 7.87 5.89 4.47
N MET A 148 6.56 6.08 4.38
CA MET A 148 5.63 5.04 3.91
C MET A 148 5.78 4.73 2.42
N SER A 149 6.16 5.71 1.61
CA SER A 149 6.24 5.59 0.15
C SER A 149 7.62 5.18 -0.33
N ILE A 150 8.69 5.74 0.25
CA ILE A 150 10.06 5.55 -0.20
C ILE A 150 10.55 4.11 -0.03
N ALA A 151 10.02 3.38 0.96
CA ALA A 151 10.33 1.97 1.15
C ALA A 151 9.99 1.14 -0.09
N GLY A 152 8.86 1.41 -0.74
CA GLY A 152 8.47 0.75 -2.01
C GLY A 152 9.41 1.09 -3.16
N ILE A 153 9.85 2.36 -3.27
CA ILE A 153 10.80 2.79 -4.31
C ILE A 153 12.15 2.11 -4.11
N GLN A 154 12.66 2.05 -2.88
CA GLN A 154 13.92 1.35 -2.59
C GLN A 154 13.79 -0.16 -2.74
N ALA A 155 12.61 -0.74 -2.45
CA ALA A 155 12.33 -2.14 -2.71
C ALA A 155 12.41 -2.47 -4.21
N TRP A 156 11.92 -1.56 -5.09
CA TRP A 156 12.06 -1.77 -6.53
C TRP A 156 13.53 -1.72 -6.98
N ARG A 157 14.34 -0.85 -6.41
CA ARG A 157 15.80 -0.87 -6.63
C ARG A 157 16.43 -2.18 -6.19
N SER A 158 16.02 -2.68 -5.00
CA SER A 158 16.46 -3.97 -4.48
C SER A 158 16.11 -5.12 -5.43
N VAL A 159 14.88 -5.17 -5.94
CA VAL A 159 14.43 -6.17 -6.92
C VAL A 159 15.32 -6.18 -8.16
N LEU A 160 15.64 -5.01 -8.70
CA LEU A 160 16.47 -4.88 -9.90
C LEU A 160 17.96 -5.15 -9.65
N ASP A 161 18.37 -5.28 -8.40
CA ASP A 161 19.73 -5.58 -7.92
C ASP A 161 19.74 -6.91 -7.16
N ASP A 162 19.14 -7.93 -7.75
CA ASP A 162 19.05 -9.30 -7.22
C ASP A 162 18.60 -9.39 -5.75
N SER A 163 17.61 -8.56 -5.40
CA SER A 163 17.07 -8.47 -4.04
C SER A 163 18.08 -8.02 -2.97
N ALA A 164 19.15 -7.35 -3.36
CA ALA A 164 20.13 -6.79 -2.43
C ALA A 164 19.46 -5.81 -1.44
N PRO A 165 19.98 -5.68 -0.22
CA PRO A 165 19.42 -4.76 0.76
C PRO A 165 19.70 -3.29 0.39
N TYR A 166 18.66 -2.47 0.39
CA TYR A 166 18.75 -1.03 0.13
C TYR A 166 18.42 -0.22 1.37
N GLU A 167 19.21 0.84 1.60
CA GLU A 167 18.95 1.82 2.66
C GLU A 167 17.69 2.64 2.32
N VAL A 168 16.85 2.85 3.31
CA VAL A 168 15.69 3.75 3.20
C VAL A 168 16.09 5.12 3.75
N PRO A 169 16.20 6.16 2.89
CA PRO A 169 16.69 7.45 3.31
C PRO A 169 15.76 8.14 4.30
N ASP A 170 16.35 8.76 5.31
CA ASP A 170 15.63 9.64 6.24
C ASP A 170 15.66 11.08 5.72
N PHE A 171 14.59 11.52 5.07
CA PHE A 171 14.51 12.86 4.50
C PHE A 171 14.33 13.99 5.54
N ARG A 172 14.29 13.70 6.84
CA ARG A 172 14.48 14.71 7.89
C ARG A 172 15.92 15.22 7.88
N LYS A 173 16.87 14.41 7.40
CA LYS A 173 18.30 14.73 7.31
C LYS A 173 18.61 15.44 6.00
N GLU A 174 19.26 16.59 6.08
CA GLU A 174 19.65 17.38 4.89
C GLU A 174 20.56 16.58 3.93
N ALA A 175 21.47 15.77 4.46
CA ALA A 175 22.35 14.93 3.65
C ALA A 175 21.56 13.95 2.75
N ALA A 176 20.47 13.36 3.27
CA ALA A 176 19.59 12.50 2.48
C ALA A 176 18.87 13.32 1.38
N ARG A 177 18.33 14.50 1.73
CA ARG A 177 17.70 15.39 0.73
C ARG A 177 18.65 15.79 -0.39
N ARG A 178 19.90 16.14 -0.07
CA ARG A 178 20.90 16.48 -1.08
C ARG A 178 21.23 15.31 -2.00
N LYS A 179 21.43 14.11 -1.42
CA LYS A 179 21.75 12.89 -2.17
C LYS A 179 20.70 12.57 -3.24
N TYR A 180 19.43 12.76 -2.92
CA TYR A 180 18.31 12.39 -3.79
C TYR A 180 17.67 13.57 -4.53
N ARG A 181 18.22 14.78 -4.43
CA ARG A 181 17.64 16.01 -5.04
C ARG A 181 17.38 15.88 -6.55
N ASN A 182 18.29 15.22 -7.27
CA ASN A 182 18.22 15.04 -8.71
C ASN A 182 17.87 13.60 -9.10
N ASP A 183 17.28 12.86 -8.20
CA ASP A 183 16.83 11.50 -8.48
C ASP A 183 15.44 11.54 -9.13
N HIS A 184 15.43 11.39 -10.46
CA HIS A 184 14.22 11.35 -11.30
C HIS A 184 13.90 9.95 -11.78
N TRP A 185 14.41 8.93 -11.09
CA TRP A 185 14.23 7.53 -11.39
C TRP A 185 12.75 7.12 -11.26
N SER A 186 12.19 6.55 -12.34
CA SER A 186 10.76 6.22 -12.39
C SER A 186 10.52 4.99 -13.27
N PRO A 187 9.81 3.97 -12.78
CA PRO A 187 9.38 2.82 -13.58
C PRO A 187 8.18 3.12 -14.50
N ASP A 188 7.64 4.34 -14.47
CA ASP A 188 6.52 4.74 -15.31
C ASP A 188 6.86 4.57 -16.80
N PRO A 189 6.09 3.73 -17.55
CA PRO A 189 6.33 3.56 -18.99
C PRO A 189 6.29 4.88 -19.80
N GLY A 190 5.49 5.84 -19.37
CA GLY A 190 5.39 7.16 -19.98
C GLY A 190 6.67 8.01 -19.82
N ARG A 191 7.52 7.65 -18.88
CA ARG A 191 8.83 8.28 -18.61
C ARG A 191 10.01 7.42 -19.06
N ALA A 192 9.73 6.39 -19.84
CA ALA A 192 10.72 5.47 -20.33
C ALA A 192 11.87 6.17 -21.08
N GLY A 193 13.13 5.86 -20.76
CA GLY A 193 14.29 6.49 -21.39
C GLY A 193 15.59 5.95 -20.83
N LYS A 194 16.70 6.54 -21.28
CA LYS A 194 18.03 6.17 -20.80
C LYS A 194 18.13 6.40 -19.28
N GLY A 195 18.56 5.38 -18.56
CA GLY A 195 18.74 5.43 -17.11
C GLY A 195 17.44 5.27 -16.29
N GLN A 196 16.29 5.09 -16.96
CA GLN A 196 15.03 4.78 -16.26
C GLN A 196 14.86 3.26 -16.11
N PRO A 197 14.35 2.80 -14.95
CA PRO A 197 14.13 1.39 -14.73
C PRO A 197 12.97 0.86 -15.57
N PRO A 198 12.92 -0.47 -15.80
CA PRO A 198 11.73 -1.10 -16.37
C PRO A 198 10.59 -1.11 -15.37
N SER A 199 9.37 -1.34 -15.85
CA SER A 199 8.18 -1.55 -15.01
C SER A 199 8.06 -2.99 -14.49
N SER A 200 8.85 -3.93 -15.02
CA SER A 200 8.90 -5.34 -14.65
C SER A 200 10.34 -5.84 -14.67
N ILE A 201 10.66 -6.87 -13.88
CA ILE A 201 11.95 -7.57 -13.94
C ILE A 201 12.19 -8.25 -15.29
N LEU A 202 11.15 -8.51 -16.07
CA LEU A 202 11.24 -9.02 -17.43
C LEU A 202 11.55 -7.92 -18.46
N GLY A 203 11.77 -6.69 -18.00
CA GLY A 203 12.00 -5.54 -18.85
C GLY A 203 10.71 -4.82 -19.22
N ARG A 204 10.69 -4.21 -20.39
CA ARG A 204 9.50 -3.56 -20.94
C ARG A 204 8.72 -4.54 -21.80
N PHE A 205 7.45 -4.67 -21.53
CA PHE A 205 6.55 -5.48 -22.33
C PHE A 205 5.21 -4.77 -22.51
N GLU A 206 4.47 -5.20 -23.51
CA GLU A 206 3.07 -4.85 -23.70
C GLU A 206 2.20 -6.09 -23.60
N PRO A 207 1.01 -5.99 -22.96
CA PRO A 207 0.04 -7.08 -22.97
C PRO A 207 -0.34 -7.46 -24.40
N LYS A 208 -0.51 -8.76 -24.63
CA LYS A 208 -0.99 -9.29 -25.93
C LYS A 208 -2.37 -8.76 -26.27
N ALA A 209 -2.74 -8.81 -27.54
CA ALA A 209 -4.03 -8.36 -28.02
C ALA A 209 -5.19 -9.10 -27.32
N GLU A 210 -5.08 -10.42 -27.17
CA GLU A 210 -6.07 -11.26 -26.50
C GLU A 210 -6.30 -10.86 -25.04
N ALA A 211 -5.24 -10.46 -24.31
CA ALA A 211 -5.35 -9.97 -22.96
C ALA A 211 -6.05 -8.61 -22.88
N LYS A 212 -5.76 -7.72 -23.84
CA LYS A 212 -6.45 -6.43 -23.95
C LYS A 212 -7.93 -6.60 -24.29
N ASP A 213 -8.28 -7.56 -25.14
CA ASP A 213 -9.65 -7.86 -25.52
C ASP A 213 -10.44 -8.45 -24.35
N LEU A 214 -9.87 -9.43 -23.64
CA LEU A 214 -10.46 -9.96 -22.41
C LEU A 214 -10.70 -8.88 -21.36
N ALA A 215 -9.75 -7.97 -21.18
CA ALA A 215 -9.91 -6.85 -20.25
C ALA A 215 -11.08 -5.94 -20.65
N ARG A 216 -11.24 -5.64 -21.95
CA ARG A 216 -12.38 -4.85 -22.46
C ARG A 216 -13.72 -5.53 -22.21
N GLU A 217 -13.81 -6.83 -22.46
CA GLU A 217 -15.03 -7.62 -22.21
C GLU A 217 -15.40 -7.59 -20.72
N VAL A 218 -14.44 -7.84 -19.83
CA VAL A 218 -14.68 -7.80 -18.39
C VAL A 218 -15.09 -6.41 -17.92
N TRP A 219 -14.45 -5.35 -18.41
CA TRP A 219 -14.82 -3.99 -18.04
C TRP A 219 -16.19 -3.61 -18.57
N ALA A 220 -16.50 -3.98 -19.81
CA ALA A 220 -17.83 -3.74 -20.39
C ALA A 220 -18.93 -4.48 -19.60
N SER A 221 -18.70 -5.73 -19.20
CA SER A 221 -19.65 -6.50 -18.38
C SER A 221 -19.91 -5.89 -16.99
N ARG A 222 -19.00 -5.04 -16.51
CA ARG A 222 -19.09 -4.28 -15.25
C ARG A 222 -19.57 -2.84 -15.44
N GLY A 223 -19.99 -2.47 -16.64
CA GLY A 223 -20.46 -1.11 -16.94
C GLY A 223 -19.36 -0.06 -17.11
N TYR A 224 -18.09 -0.46 -17.24
CA TYR A 224 -17.02 0.50 -17.55
C TYR A 224 -16.97 0.78 -19.05
N VAL A 225 -16.85 2.07 -19.40
CA VAL A 225 -16.66 2.51 -20.79
C VAL A 225 -15.21 2.26 -21.20
N THR A 226 -15.00 1.45 -22.22
CA THR A 226 -13.67 1.02 -22.68
C THR A 226 -13.13 1.82 -23.87
N ASP A 227 -13.97 2.62 -24.53
CA ASP A 227 -13.56 3.46 -25.66
C ASP A 227 -13.24 4.89 -25.24
N ARG A 228 -12.07 5.38 -25.64
CA ARG A 228 -11.60 6.75 -25.36
C ARG A 228 -12.51 7.80 -25.98
N ASN A 229 -13.13 7.50 -27.13
CA ASN A 229 -14.01 8.42 -27.85
C ASN A 229 -15.39 8.58 -27.18
N GLN A 230 -15.84 7.62 -26.38
CA GLN A 230 -17.07 7.73 -25.62
C GLN A 230 -16.93 8.54 -24.33
N ARG A 231 -15.68 8.77 -23.84
CA ARG A 231 -15.43 9.54 -22.61
C ARG A 231 -15.74 11.04 -22.73
N LEU A 232 -15.76 11.58 -23.94
CA LEU A 232 -16.03 13.00 -24.17
C LEU A 232 -17.52 13.35 -24.28
N GLY A 233 -18.42 12.35 -24.35
CA GLY A 233 -19.86 12.55 -24.52
C GLY A 233 -20.75 12.29 -23.31
N ASN A 234 -20.33 11.55 -22.30
CA ASN A 234 -21.20 11.15 -21.18
C ASN A 234 -20.55 11.36 -19.82
N HIS A 235 -20.65 12.55 -19.27
CA HIS A 235 -20.41 12.84 -17.85
C HIS A 235 -21.58 12.36 -16.98
N ARG A 236 -21.85 11.06 -16.92
CA ARG A 236 -22.66 10.48 -15.83
C ARG A 236 -22.08 9.12 -15.45
N LEU A 237 -21.11 9.15 -14.55
CA LEU A 237 -20.75 7.97 -13.76
C LEU A 237 -21.86 7.73 -12.74
N THR A 238 -22.79 6.85 -13.03
CA THR A 238 -23.63 6.24 -12.00
C THR A 238 -22.75 5.26 -11.23
N ARG A 239 -22.42 5.60 -9.99
CA ARG A 239 -21.85 4.67 -9.03
C ARG A 239 -22.91 3.61 -8.68
N ILE A 240 -22.57 2.36 -8.81
CA ILE A 240 -23.20 1.24 -8.10
C ILE A 240 -22.33 0.91 -6.88
#